data_965f97d3839a6ec650f62918ebaca100
#
_entry.id   965f97d3839a6ec650f62918ebaca100
#
_cell.length_a   1.000
_cell.length_b   1.000
_cell.length_c   1.000
_cell.angle_alpha   90.00
_cell.angle_beta   90.00
_cell.angle_gamma   90.00
#
_symmetry.space_group_name_H-M   'P 1'
#
loop_
_entity.id
_entity.type
_entity.pdbx_description
1 polymer ?
#
loop_
_entity_poly.entity_id
_entity_poly.type
_entity_poly.pdbx_seq_one_letter_code
_entity_poly.pdbx_strand_id
1 'polypeptide(L)' 'MNNVQRVIGVDPGLNNTGFGILDYKGSIIKVVAYGLI' A
#
# COMPACT_ATOMS: atom_id res chain seq x y z
N MET A 1 -22.37 3.02 0.52
CA MET A 1 -21.61 2.95 -0.72
C MET A 1 -20.27 2.31 -0.50
N ASN A 2 -19.96 1.32 -1.28
CA ASN A 2 -18.75 0.53 -1.06
C ASN A 2 -17.63 1.00 -1.99
N ASN A 3 -16.92 2.03 -1.53
CA ASN A 3 -15.81 2.55 -2.28
C ASN A 3 -14.52 1.87 -1.84
N VAL A 4 -13.71 1.55 -2.82
CA VAL A 4 -12.37 1.04 -2.56
C VAL A 4 -11.46 2.24 -2.34
N GLN A 5 -10.68 2.19 -1.28
CA GLN A 5 -9.68 3.20 -0.99
C GLN A 5 -8.31 2.59 -1.21
N ARG A 6 -7.45 3.33 -1.89
CA ARG A 6 -6.09 2.88 -2.11
C ARG A 6 -5.14 3.70 -1.27
N VAL A 7 -4.28 3.02 -0.54
CA VAL A 7 -3.31 3.66 0.33
C VAL A 7 -1.92 3.24 -0.12
N ILE A 8 -1.05 4.21 -0.27
CA ILE A 8 0.34 3.98 -0.65
C ILE A 8 1.22 4.40 0.50
N GLY A 9 2.03 3.48 0.99
CA GLY A 9 3.01 3.75 2.01
C GLY A 9 4.41 3.68 1.44
N VAL A 10 5.25 4.60 1.86
CA VAL A 10 6.65 4.65 1.41
C VAL A 10 7.53 4.66 2.65
N ASP A 11 8.54 3.82 2.66
CA ASP A 11 9.50 3.73 3.74
C ASP A 11 10.88 4.06 3.18
N PRO A 12 11.29 5.33 3.24
CA PRO A 12 12.58 5.74 2.69
C PRO A 12 13.72 5.26 3.58
N GLY A 13 14.61 4.45 3.01
CA GLY A 13 15.81 4.00 3.67
C GLY A 13 17.03 4.67 3.09
N LEU A 14 18.18 4.42 3.71
CA LEU A 14 19.43 5.01 3.24
C LEU A 14 19.86 4.43 1.90
N ASN A 15 19.66 3.15 1.71
CA ASN A 15 20.08 2.45 0.50
C ASN A 15 18.94 1.99 -0.37
N ASN A 16 17.79 1.75 0.26
CA ASN A 16 16.63 1.22 -0.44
C ASN A 16 15.39 1.94 0.05
N THR A 17 14.47 2.15 -0.85
CA THR A 17 13.15 2.68 -0.51
C THR A 17 12.13 1.57 -0.69
N GLY A 18 11.41 1.29 0.39
CA GLY A 18 10.33 0.32 0.34
C GLY A 18 9.00 1.00 0.04
N PHE A 19 8.11 0.27 -0.56
CA PHE A 19 6.76 0.77 -0.80
C PHE A 19 5.74 -0.34 -0.63
N GLY A 20 4.53 0.07 -0.30
CA GLY A 20 3.41 -0.85 -0.25
C GLY A 20 2.15 -0.15 -0.72
N ILE A 21 1.33 -0.86 -1.44
CA ILE A 21 0.05 -0.37 -1.93
C ILE A 21 -1.03 -1.31 -1.45
N LEU A 22 -2.00 -0.75 -0.75
CA LEU A 22 -3.11 -1.52 -0.20
C LEU A 22 -4.41 -0.94 -0.72
N ASP A 23 -5.35 -1.82 -0.97
CA ASP A 23 -6.74 -1.42 -1.19
C ASP A 23 -7.55 -1.90 0.00
N TYR A 24 -8.47 -1.06 0.46
CA TYR A 24 -9.40 -1.51 1.47
C TYR A 24 -10.82 -1.06 1.13
N LYS A 25 -11.74 -1.87 1.56
CA LYS A 25 -13.16 -1.66 1.33
C LYS A 25 -13.87 -2.18 2.58
N GLY A 26 -14.41 -1.27 3.37
CA GLY A 26 -14.97 -1.64 4.66
C GLY A 26 -13.89 -2.23 5.55
N SER A 27 -14.05 -3.45 5.97
CA SER A 27 -13.08 -4.14 6.82
C SER A 27 -12.16 -5.07 6.05
N ILE A 28 -12.26 -5.09 4.74
CA ILE A 28 -11.45 -5.97 3.90
C ILE A 28 -10.24 -5.20 3.39
N ILE A 29 -9.06 -5.77 3.63
CA ILE A 29 -7.80 -5.19 3.20
C ILE A 29 -7.13 -6.14 2.23
N LYS A 30 -6.68 -5.60 1.10
CA LYS A 30 -6.01 -6.38 0.08
C LYS A 30 -4.68 -5.72 -0.26
N VAL A 31 -3.61 -6.49 -0.23
CA VAL A 31 -2.31 -6.01 -0.68
C VAL A 31 -2.28 -6.05 -2.20
N VAL A 32 -2.03 -4.90 -2.80
CA VAL A 32 -2.00 -4.77 -4.25
C VAL A 32 -0.59 -4.98 -4.79
N ALA A 33 0.38 -4.33 -4.16
CA ALA A 33 1.77 -4.43 -4.58
C ALA A 33 2.67 -4.01 -3.43
N TYR A 34 3.91 -4.47 -3.46
CA TYR A 34 4.93 -4.03 -2.51
C TYR A 34 6.29 -4.38 -3.08
N GLY A 35 7.30 -3.71 -2.58
CA GLY A 35 8.63 -4.00 -3.05
C GLY A 35 9.63 -2.94 -2.66
N LEU A 36 10.75 -2.99 -3.33
CA LEU A 36 11.84 -2.04 -3.17
C LEU A 36 12.04 -1.28 -4.47
N ILE A 37 12.39 -0.04 -4.30
CA ILE A 37 12.73 0.82 -5.45
C ILE A 37 14.24 0.84 -5.66
#